data_09319af46d2f9b3baebd05a2550573ca
#
_entry.id   09319af46d2f9b3baebd05a2550573ca
#
_cell.length_a   1.000
_cell.length_b   1.000
_cell.length_c   1.000
_cell.angle_alpha   90.00
_cell.angle_beta   90.00
_cell.angle_gamma   90.00
#
_symmetry.space_group_name_H-M   'P 1'
#
loop_
_entity.id
_entity.type
_entity.pdbx_description
1 polymer ?
#
loop_
_entity_poly.entity_id
_entity_poly.type
_entity_poly.pdbx_seq_one_letter_code
_entity_poly.pdbx_strand_id
1 'polypeptide(L)'
;MNISRALQHPTQDPNFVKKLAITGLVALVPFLNFALFGYALDHSRNVMAGRDAILPDWDDIGSKFQRGLLLVLAQMVYLLPVFLIYGCFFVFIIAGTGLASAANTRQQERDVAAMLSVGSIAILCVVAIVALTLSLFMPGVYRQFYLHGTFASCLKFGEVLAFTRRRIVDIILAGLTLGAMGIGVGVVTIVLSFVPCLGTIAVMALSVGVTGYSQVVYAHLMGQIMLKDSQALAPVPMPLVPPATIGG
;
A
#
# COMPACT_ATOMS: atom_id res chain seq x y z
N MET A 1 8.50 -3.65 -15.69
CA MET A 1 7.30 -2.97 -15.18
C MET A 1 6.98 -1.77 -16.09
N ASN A 2 5.73 -1.59 -16.48
CA ASN A 2 5.29 -0.48 -17.33
C ASN A 2 4.41 0.49 -16.51
N ILE A 3 5.02 1.57 -16.03
CA ILE A 3 4.36 2.58 -15.18
C ILE A 3 3.33 3.38 -15.99
N SER A 4 3.66 3.76 -17.23
CA SER A 4 2.74 4.51 -18.09
C SER A 4 1.44 3.73 -18.31
N ARG A 5 1.53 2.42 -18.58
CA ARG A 5 0.36 1.56 -18.70
C ARG A 5 -0.44 1.49 -17.40
N ALA A 6 0.23 1.39 -16.24
CA ALA A 6 -0.45 1.37 -14.94
C ALA A 6 -1.24 2.65 -14.66
N LEU A 7 -0.75 3.80 -15.12
CA LEU A 7 -1.44 5.08 -14.96
C LEU A 7 -2.58 5.27 -15.98
N GLN A 8 -2.45 4.76 -17.19
CA GLN A 8 -3.43 5.01 -18.25
C GLN A 8 -4.54 3.97 -18.33
N HIS A 9 -4.29 2.71 -17.89
CA HIS A 9 -5.25 1.62 -18.05
C HIS A 9 -6.63 1.86 -17.40
N PRO A 10 -6.76 2.56 -16.23
CA PRO A 10 -8.08 2.74 -15.63
C PRO A 10 -9.06 3.44 -16.57
N THR A 11 -8.58 4.36 -17.41
CA THR A 11 -9.40 5.11 -18.36
C THR A 11 -9.84 4.30 -19.59
N GLN A 12 -9.35 3.07 -19.75
CA GLN A 12 -9.72 2.18 -20.86
C GLN A 12 -11.03 1.41 -20.58
N ASP A 13 -11.45 1.31 -19.32
CA ASP A 13 -12.73 0.69 -18.96
C ASP A 13 -13.87 1.66 -19.27
N PRO A 14 -14.90 1.27 -20.06
CA PRO A 14 -16.04 2.15 -20.38
C PRO A 14 -16.80 2.64 -19.15
N ASN A 15 -16.76 1.88 -18.06
CA ASN A 15 -17.44 2.20 -16.80
C ASN A 15 -16.48 2.72 -15.72
N PHE A 16 -15.26 3.18 -16.11
CA PHE A 16 -14.23 3.50 -15.13
C PHE A 16 -14.68 4.56 -14.12
N VAL A 17 -15.39 5.61 -14.57
CA VAL A 17 -15.85 6.69 -13.68
C VAL A 17 -16.79 6.14 -12.60
N LYS A 18 -17.76 5.31 -13.00
CA LYS A 18 -18.69 4.66 -12.05
C LYS A 18 -17.95 3.77 -11.06
N LYS A 19 -17.05 2.91 -11.55
CA LYS A 19 -16.29 1.97 -10.71
C LYS A 19 -15.35 2.72 -9.77
N LEU A 20 -14.70 3.77 -10.26
CA LEU A 20 -13.82 4.63 -9.48
C LEU A 20 -14.57 5.40 -8.39
N ALA A 21 -15.73 5.95 -8.72
CA ALA A 21 -16.58 6.64 -7.75
C ALA A 21 -17.04 5.68 -6.64
N ILE A 22 -17.47 4.46 -6.98
CA ILE A 22 -17.86 3.45 -5.98
C ILE A 22 -16.64 3.09 -5.11
N THR A 23 -15.44 2.89 -5.71
CA THR A 23 -14.20 2.61 -5.00
C THR A 23 -13.89 3.71 -3.98
N GLY A 24 -14.00 4.96 -4.40
CA GLY A 24 -13.80 6.11 -3.53
C GLY A 24 -14.86 6.24 -2.42
N LEU A 25 -16.12 5.98 -2.72
CA LEU A 25 -17.19 5.99 -1.72
C LEU A 25 -17.04 4.87 -0.68
N VAL A 26 -16.66 3.68 -1.12
CA VAL A 26 -16.33 2.56 -0.22
C VAL A 26 -15.18 2.92 0.73
N ALA A 27 -14.20 3.70 0.24
CA ALA A 27 -13.09 4.17 1.06
C ALA A 27 -13.51 5.08 2.22
N LEU A 28 -14.60 5.85 2.04
CA LEU A 28 -15.10 6.78 3.07
C LEU A 28 -15.84 6.08 4.22
N VAL A 29 -16.35 4.86 3.97
CA VAL A 29 -17.11 4.14 5.00
C VAL A 29 -16.12 3.36 5.89
N PRO A 30 -16.03 3.70 7.19
CA PRO A 30 -15.19 2.96 8.11
C PRO A 30 -15.49 1.45 8.04
N PHE A 31 -14.47 0.64 8.15
CA PHE A 31 -14.49 -0.82 8.01
C PHE A 31 -14.79 -1.33 6.59
N LEU A 32 -15.73 -0.73 5.85
CA LEU A 32 -16.04 -1.16 4.48
C LEU A 32 -14.84 -0.95 3.54
N ASN A 33 -13.94 -0.02 3.87
CA ASN A 33 -12.70 0.23 3.13
C ASN A 33 -11.80 -1.02 3.03
N PHE A 34 -11.96 -2.04 3.90
CA PHE A 34 -11.26 -3.31 3.72
C PHE A 34 -11.61 -4.00 2.40
N ALA A 35 -12.82 -3.78 1.87
CA ALA A 35 -13.22 -4.30 0.56
C ALA A 35 -12.35 -3.77 -0.59
N LEU A 36 -11.68 -2.62 -0.42
CA LEU A 36 -10.73 -2.08 -1.42
C LEU A 36 -9.55 -3.01 -1.67
N PHE A 37 -9.05 -3.65 -0.61
CA PHE A 37 -7.94 -4.60 -0.73
C PHE A 37 -8.39 -5.87 -1.45
N GLY A 38 -9.64 -6.32 -1.22
CA GLY A 38 -10.23 -7.42 -1.97
C GLY A 38 -10.44 -7.06 -3.45
N TYR A 39 -10.90 -5.84 -3.73
CA TYR A 39 -11.02 -5.31 -5.09
C TYR A 39 -9.65 -5.23 -5.79
N ALA A 40 -8.63 -4.76 -5.09
CA ALA A 40 -7.26 -4.71 -5.61
C ALA A 40 -6.73 -6.12 -5.97
N LEU A 41 -7.02 -7.14 -5.14
CA LEU A 41 -6.68 -8.53 -5.44
C LEU A 41 -7.34 -9.03 -6.74
N ASP A 42 -8.62 -8.72 -6.94
CA ASP A 42 -9.35 -9.10 -8.16
C ASP A 42 -8.78 -8.39 -9.39
N HIS A 43 -8.43 -7.10 -9.26
CA HIS A 43 -7.80 -6.36 -10.35
C HIS A 43 -6.41 -6.93 -10.69
N SER A 44 -5.59 -7.25 -9.69
CA SER A 44 -4.30 -7.92 -9.93
C SER A 44 -4.46 -9.26 -10.64
N ARG A 45 -5.54 -10.03 -10.36
CA ARG A 45 -5.87 -11.25 -11.10
C ARG A 45 -6.15 -10.97 -12.56
N ASN A 46 -6.91 -9.91 -12.86
CA ASN A 46 -7.18 -9.50 -14.23
C ASN A 46 -5.89 -9.14 -14.97
N VAL A 47 -5.00 -8.38 -14.33
CA VAL A 47 -3.69 -8.02 -14.90
C VAL A 47 -2.85 -9.26 -15.21
N MET A 48 -2.78 -10.21 -14.28
CA MET A 48 -2.03 -11.47 -14.49
C MET A 48 -2.63 -12.34 -15.59
N ALA A 49 -3.95 -12.26 -15.81
CA ALA A 49 -4.64 -12.96 -16.88
C ALA A 49 -4.61 -12.19 -18.23
N GLY A 50 -3.89 -11.07 -18.33
CA GLY A 50 -3.84 -10.24 -19.54
C GLY A 50 -5.12 -9.45 -19.83
N ARG A 51 -6.02 -9.32 -18.86
CA ARG A 51 -7.30 -8.59 -18.95
C ARG A 51 -7.24 -7.29 -18.18
N ASP A 52 -6.13 -6.60 -18.26
CA ASP A 52 -5.85 -5.40 -17.46
C ASP A 52 -6.70 -4.16 -17.82
N ALA A 53 -7.25 -4.12 -19.04
CA ALA A 53 -8.12 -3.02 -19.47
C ALA A 53 -9.51 -3.02 -18.79
N ILE A 54 -9.91 -4.12 -18.13
CA ILE A 54 -11.21 -4.25 -17.50
C ILE A 54 -11.05 -4.21 -15.99
N LEU A 55 -11.64 -3.18 -15.37
CA LEU A 55 -11.71 -3.07 -13.91
C LEU A 55 -12.72 -4.07 -13.35
N PRO A 56 -12.45 -4.68 -12.19
CA PRO A 56 -13.42 -5.56 -11.52
C PRO A 56 -14.74 -4.86 -11.26
N ASP A 57 -15.82 -5.60 -11.23
CA ASP A 57 -17.12 -5.08 -10.83
C ASP A 57 -17.26 -5.06 -9.30
N TRP A 58 -18.17 -4.23 -8.78
CA TRP A 58 -18.47 -4.10 -7.37
C TRP A 58 -19.62 -5.03 -6.89
N ASP A 59 -19.90 -6.06 -7.64
CA ASP A 59 -20.69 -7.20 -7.20
C ASP A 59 -19.93 -7.96 -6.09
N ASP A 60 -20.64 -8.68 -5.25
CA ASP A 60 -20.08 -9.47 -4.14
C ASP A 60 -19.10 -8.69 -3.22
N ILE A 61 -19.57 -7.55 -2.70
CA ILE A 61 -18.82 -6.73 -1.74
C ILE A 61 -18.43 -7.55 -0.50
N GLY A 62 -19.26 -8.50 -0.07
CA GLY A 62 -19.01 -9.35 1.10
C GLY A 62 -17.72 -10.19 0.97
N SER A 63 -17.54 -10.86 -0.16
CA SER A 63 -16.33 -11.64 -0.43
C SER A 63 -15.08 -10.75 -0.56
N LYS A 64 -15.21 -9.57 -1.22
CA LYS A 64 -14.12 -8.58 -1.31
C LYS A 64 -13.74 -8.08 0.08
N PHE A 65 -14.71 -7.77 0.93
CA PHE A 65 -14.50 -7.35 2.30
C PHE A 65 -13.76 -8.43 3.11
N GLN A 66 -14.23 -9.67 3.09
CA GLN A 66 -13.61 -10.76 3.84
C GLN A 66 -12.15 -10.99 3.43
N ARG A 67 -11.87 -11.05 2.13
CA ARG A 67 -10.50 -11.22 1.61
C ARG A 67 -9.63 -10.02 1.95
N GLY A 68 -10.14 -8.82 1.83
CA GLY A 68 -9.44 -7.61 2.16
C GLY A 68 -9.14 -7.49 3.66
N LEU A 69 -10.10 -7.83 4.52
CA LEU A 69 -9.91 -7.86 5.97
C LEU A 69 -8.80 -8.84 6.38
N LEU A 70 -8.81 -10.07 5.84
CA LEU A 70 -7.77 -11.05 6.13
C LEU A 70 -6.39 -10.58 5.68
N LEU A 71 -6.31 -9.93 4.51
CA LEU A 71 -5.05 -9.38 4.02
C LEU A 71 -4.55 -8.24 4.93
N VAL A 72 -5.42 -7.32 5.34
CA VAL A 72 -5.05 -6.21 6.23
C VAL A 72 -4.62 -6.73 7.59
N LEU A 73 -5.33 -7.71 8.16
CA LEU A 73 -4.92 -8.35 9.42
C LEU A 73 -3.52 -8.99 9.30
N ALA A 74 -3.23 -9.63 8.18
CA ALA A 74 -1.89 -10.18 7.94
C ALA A 74 -0.83 -9.06 7.85
N GLN A 75 -1.13 -7.96 7.18
CA GLN A 75 -0.22 -6.80 7.09
C GLN A 75 -0.02 -6.13 8.46
N MET A 76 -1.05 -6.08 9.31
CA MET A 76 -0.94 -5.54 10.68
C MET A 76 0.09 -6.29 11.52
N VAL A 77 0.25 -7.61 11.34
CA VAL A 77 1.28 -8.38 12.05
C VAL A 77 2.68 -7.86 11.73
N TYR A 78 2.94 -7.50 10.47
CA TYR A 78 4.23 -6.90 10.07
C TYR A 78 4.40 -5.48 10.60
N LEU A 79 3.31 -4.76 10.86
CA LEU A 79 3.34 -3.40 11.38
C LEU A 79 3.40 -3.34 12.92
N LEU A 80 3.30 -4.48 13.62
CA LEU A 80 3.39 -4.53 15.09
C LEU A 80 4.59 -3.77 15.66
N PRO A 81 5.82 -3.86 15.09
CA PRO A 81 6.95 -3.08 15.62
C PRO A 81 6.69 -1.57 15.57
N VAL A 82 6.03 -1.07 14.52
CA VAL A 82 5.67 0.35 14.38
C VAL A 82 4.66 0.74 15.46
N PHE A 83 3.61 -0.07 15.66
CA PHE A 83 2.62 0.19 16.71
C PHE A 83 3.23 0.19 18.12
N LEU A 84 4.18 -0.69 18.39
CA LEU A 84 4.88 -0.72 19.68
C LEU A 84 5.70 0.57 19.89
N ILE A 85 6.43 1.03 18.86
CA ILE A 85 7.20 2.28 18.95
C ILE A 85 6.25 3.48 19.15
N TYR A 86 5.10 3.51 18.45
CA TYR A 86 4.09 4.56 18.66
C TYR A 86 3.49 4.50 20.06
N GLY A 87 3.25 3.32 20.61
CA GLY A 87 2.79 3.17 22.00
C GLY A 87 3.79 3.72 23.00
N CYS A 88 5.08 3.38 22.83
CA CYS A 88 6.16 3.96 23.65
C CYS A 88 6.26 5.48 23.48
N PHE A 89 6.11 5.99 22.25
CA PHE A 89 6.09 7.42 21.99
C PHE A 89 4.94 8.13 22.70
N PHE A 90 3.76 7.54 22.68
CA PHE A 90 2.59 8.10 23.37
C PHE A 90 2.81 8.19 24.89
N VAL A 91 3.37 7.13 25.50
CA VAL A 91 3.76 7.13 26.93
C VAL A 91 4.81 8.20 27.21
N PHE A 92 5.81 8.36 26.34
CA PHE A 92 6.83 9.40 26.44
C PHE A 92 6.22 10.82 26.46
N ILE A 93 5.26 11.09 25.58
CA ILE A 93 4.58 12.39 25.53
C ILE A 93 3.76 12.64 26.81
N ILE A 94 2.97 11.64 27.26
CA ILE A 94 2.17 11.79 28.49
C ILE A 94 3.07 12.03 29.70
N ALA A 95 4.13 11.24 29.88
CA ALA A 95 5.05 11.39 30.98
C ALA A 95 5.76 12.75 30.94
N GLY A 96 6.22 13.18 29.77
CA GLY A 96 6.89 14.47 29.60
C GLY A 96 5.98 15.67 29.85
N THR A 97 4.72 15.61 29.37
CA THR A 97 3.75 16.70 29.70
C THR A 97 3.41 16.75 31.20
N GLY A 98 3.34 15.58 31.87
CA GLY A 98 3.20 15.51 33.32
C GLY A 98 4.38 16.16 34.06
N LEU A 99 5.61 15.86 33.61
CA LEU A 99 6.82 16.49 34.16
C LEU A 99 6.86 18.02 33.93
N ALA A 100 6.44 18.48 32.77
CA ALA A 100 6.36 19.90 32.45
C ALA A 100 5.37 20.62 33.36
N SER A 101 4.21 19.97 33.64
CA SER A 101 3.20 20.52 34.56
C SER A 101 3.64 20.55 36.02
N ALA A 102 4.59 19.70 36.42
CA ALA A 102 5.17 19.62 37.75
C ALA A 102 6.44 20.50 37.92
N ALA A 103 6.88 21.19 36.88
CA ALA A 103 8.06 22.04 36.92
C ALA A 103 7.86 23.24 37.85
N ASN A 104 8.80 23.43 38.76
CA ASN A 104 8.75 24.53 39.74
C ASN A 104 9.50 25.80 39.30
N THR A 105 10.29 25.69 38.24
CA THR A 105 11.08 26.78 37.66
C THR A 105 10.92 26.85 36.16
N ARG A 106 11.02 28.07 35.61
CA ARG A 106 11.03 28.27 34.15
C ARG A 106 12.17 27.52 33.43
N GLN A 107 13.28 27.29 34.10
CA GLN A 107 14.39 26.55 33.56
C GLN A 107 14.01 25.06 33.40
N GLN A 108 13.44 24.42 34.43
CA GLN A 108 12.96 23.03 34.36
C GLN A 108 11.90 22.84 33.25
N GLU A 109 10.96 23.78 33.14
CA GLU A 109 9.95 23.75 32.08
C GLU A 109 10.59 23.77 30.69
N ARG A 110 11.59 24.64 30.47
CA ARG A 110 12.34 24.69 29.18
C ARG A 110 13.12 23.42 28.91
N ASP A 111 13.77 22.86 29.93
CA ASP A 111 14.56 21.64 29.78
C ASP A 111 13.68 20.45 29.42
N VAL A 112 12.50 20.33 30.05
CA VAL A 112 11.50 19.30 29.71
C VAL A 112 10.94 19.52 28.28
N ALA A 113 10.62 20.76 27.90
CA ALA A 113 10.14 21.10 26.58
C ALA A 113 11.20 20.78 25.50
N ALA A 114 12.47 21.06 25.77
CA ALA A 114 13.58 20.69 24.88
C ALA A 114 13.73 19.18 24.76
N MET A 115 13.68 18.43 25.87
CA MET A 115 13.70 16.97 25.88
C MET A 115 12.54 16.38 25.07
N LEU A 116 11.33 16.89 25.25
CA LEU A 116 10.15 16.44 24.51
C LEU A 116 10.28 16.71 23.01
N SER A 117 10.74 17.89 22.60
CA SER A 117 10.88 18.23 21.19
C SER A 117 11.96 17.41 20.49
N VAL A 118 13.17 17.35 21.05
CA VAL A 118 14.29 16.58 20.49
C VAL A 118 13.98 15.08 20.51
N GLY A 119 13.45 14.57 21.62
CA GLY A 119 13.04 13.17 21.75
C GLY A 119 11.94 12.78 20.76
N SER A 120 10.95 13.65 20.56
CA SER A 120 9.88 13.42 19.58
C SER A 120 10.42 13.34 18.15
N ILE A 121 11.29 14.26 17.76
CA ILE A 121 11.91 14.23 16.43
C ILE A 121 12.71 12.93 16.24
N ALA A 122 13.52 12.55 17.22
CA ALA A 122 14.32 11.32 17.15
C ALA A 122 13.44 10.08 17.00
N ILE A 123 12.37 9.96 17.81
CA ILE A 123 11.45 8.82 17.75
C ILE A 123 10.71 8.79 16.39
N LEU A 124 10.25 9.95 15.90
CA LEU A 124 9.58 10.02 14.59
C LEU A 124 10.51 9.64 13.45
N CYS A 125 11.80 10.01 13.50
CA CYS A 125 12.80 9.55 12.52
C CYS A 125 12.97 8.02 12.55
N VAL A 126 13.05 7.43 13.74
CA VAL A 126 13.13 5.96 13.89
C VAL A 126 11.87 5.29 13.34
N VAL A 127 10.69 5.80 13.69
CA VAL A 127 9.41 5.30 13.17
C VAL A 127 9.39 5.36 11.65
N ALA A 128 9.80 6.48 11.05
CA ALA A 128 9.82 6.65 9.61
C ALA A 128 10.73 5.61 8.93
N ILE A 129 11.93 5.39 9.46
CA ILE A 129 12.89 4.40 8.92
C ILE A 129 12.30 2.98 9.04
N VAL A 130 11.76 2.62 10.19
CA VAL A 130 11.16 1.30 10.42
C VAL A 130 9.95 1.10 9.51
N ALA A 131 9.05 2.10 9.42
CA ALA A 131 7.87 2.03 8.57
C ALA A 131 8.23 1.90 7.09
N LEU A 132 9.22 2.67 6.60
CA LEU A 132 9.73 2.54 5.23
C LEU A 132 10.31 1.15 4.97
N THR A 133 11.09 0.62 5.89
CA THR A 133 11.66 -0.72 5.75
C THR A 133 10.56 -1.77 5.70
N LEU A 134 9.57 -1.70 6.59
CA LEU A 134 8.47 -2.66 6.63
C LEU A 134 7.53 -2.52 5.41
N SER A 135 7.37 -1.33 4.86
CA SER A 135 6.56 -1.11 3.66
C SER A 135 7.06 -1.90 2.45
N LEU A 136 8.37 -2.18 2.38
CA LEU A 136 8.95 -3.01 1.32
C LEU A 136 8.50 -4.47 1.38
N PHE A 137 8.04 -4.95 2.54
CA PHE A 137 7.54 -6.32 2.70
C PHE A 137 6.04 -6.45 2.35
N MET A 138 5.28 -5.35 2.34
CA MET A 138 3.84 -5.38 2.06
C MET A 138 3.48 -6.03 0.71
N PRO A 139 4.21 -5.76 -0.41
CA PRO A 139 4.00 -6.47 -1.67
C PRO A 139 4.22 -7.98 -1.58
N GLY A 140 5.16 -8.43 -0.74
CA GLY A 140 5.40 -9.85 -0.48
C GLY A 140 4.24 -10.50 0.27
N VAL A 141 3.70 -9.84 1.29
CA VAL A 141 2.50 -10.28 2.03
C VAL A 141 1.30 -10.36 1.10
N TYR A 142 1.11 -9.32 0.28
CA TYR A 142 0.05 -9.27 -0.74
C TYR A 142 0.14 -10.44 -1.72
N ARG A 143 1.35 -10.76 -2.22
CA ARG A 143 1.59 -11.91 -3.11
C ARG A 143 1.28 -13.23 -2.41
N GLN A 144 1.69 -13.44 -1.18
CA GLN A 144 1.40 -14.68 -0.44
C GLN A 144 -0.10 -14.88 -0.26
N PHE A 145 -0.82 -13.82 0.09
CA PHE A 145 -2.26 -13.87 0.18
C PHE A 145 -2.92 -14.14 -1.17
N TYR A 146 -2.42 -13.50 -2.23
CA TYR A 146 -2.91 -13.72 -3.60
C TYR A 146 -2.79 -15.19 -4.01
N LEU A 147 -1.66 -15.85 -3.72
CA LEU A 147 -1.40 -17.23 -4.14
C LEU A 147 -2.19 -18.27 -3.33
N HIS A 148 -2.37 -18.06 -2.05
CA HIS A 148 -2.89 -19.09 -1.14
C HIS A 148 -4.24 -18.75 -0.51
N GLY A 149 -4.64 -17.48 -0.49
CA GLY A 149 -5.90 -17.01 0.07
C GLY A 149 -6.04 -17.15 1.59
N THR A 150 -4.98 -17.48 2.31
CA THR A 150 -5.01 -17.76 3.75
C THR A 150 -4.13 -16.81 4.54
N PHE A 151 -4.59 -16.43 5.74
CA PHE A 151 -3.82 -15.62 6.68
C PHE A 151 -2.46 -16.26 7.01
N ALA A 152 -2.46 -17.57 7.28
CA ALA A 152 -1.24 -18.32 7.68
C ALA A 152 -0.14 -18.27 6.59
N SER A 153 -0.51 -18.25 5.32
CA SER A 153 0.47 -18.15 4.23
C SER A 153 1.23 -16.82 4.24
N CYS A 154 0.58 -15.75 4.68
CA CYS A 154 1.18 -14.42 4.78
C CYS A 154 2.27 -14.35 5.86
N LEU A 155 2.23 -15.24 6.86
CA LEU A 155 3.21 -15.31 7.94
C LEU A 155 4.47 -16.09 7.58
N LYS A 156 4.60 -16.58 6.36
CA LYS A 156 5.81 -17.22 5.85
C LYS A 156 6.88 -16.16 5.53
N PHE A 157 7.49 -15.60 6.57
CA PHE A 157 8.46 -14.49 6.47
C PHE A 157 9.58 -14.77 5.48
N GLY A 158 10.06 -16.02 5.40
CA GLY A 158 11.12 -16.41 4.45
C GLY A 158 10.71 -16.22 2.99
N GLU A 159 9.47 -16.58 2.63
CA GLU A 159 8.96 -16.43 1.26
C GLU A 159 8.69 -14.97 0.92
N VAL A 160 8.14 -14.21 1.89
CA VAL A 160 7.93 -12.76 1.76
C VAL A 160 9.27 -12.06 1.52
N LEU A 161 10.29 -12.37 2.32
CA LEU A 161 11.64 -11.81 2.19
C LEU A 161 12.28 -12.21 0.85
N ALA A 162 12.16 -13.48 0.45
CA ALA A 162 12.71 -13.96 -0.82
C ALA A 162 12.10 -13.25 -2.02
N PHE A 163 10.76 -13.04 -2.04
CA PHE A 163 10.08 -12.26 -3.07
C PHE A 163 10.55 -10.80 -3.06
N THR A 164 10.58 -10.15 -1.90
CA THR A 164 11.03 -8.77 -1.74
C THR A 164 12.44 -8.59 -2.30
N ARG A 165 13.38 -9.47 -1.95
CA ARG A 165 14.76 -9.41 -2.47
C ARG A 165 14.83 -9.57 -3.99
N ARG A 166 14.08 -10.50 -4.56
CA ARG A 166 14.07 -10.71 -6.02
C ARG A 166 13.48 -9.54 -6.80
N ARG A 167 12.52 -8.82 -6.20
CA ARG A 167 11.73 -7.76 -6.86
C ARG A 167 11.92 -6.38 -6.24
N ILE A 168 12.97 -6.19 -5.46
CA ILE A 168 13.21 -4.96 -4.69
C ILE A 168 13.16 -3.70 -5.56
N VAL A 169 13.75 -3.74 -6.76
CA VAL A 169 13.77 -2.60 -7.69
C VAL A 169 12.36 -2.30 -8.20
N ASP A 170 11.60 -3.33 -8.59
CA ASP A 170 10.23 -3.17 -9.07
C ASP A 170 9.31 -2.63 -7.93
N ILE A 171 9.52 -3.08 -6.69
CA ILE A 171 8.80 -2.63 -5.49
C ILE A 171 9.10 -1.16 -5.18
N ILE A 172 10.38 -0.77 -5.21
CA ILE A 172 10.78 0.63 -5.00
C ILE A 172 10.20 1.52 -6.08
N LEU A 173 10.25 1.12 -7.35
CA LEU A 173 9.67 1.89 -8.45
C LEU A 173 8.15 2.05 -8.30
N ALA A 174 7.44 1.01 -7.87
CA ALA A 174 6.02 1.10 -7.56
C ALA A 174 5.75 2.07 -6.40
N GLY A 175 6.53 1.98 -5.32
CA GLY A 175 6.45 2.89 -4.18
C GLY A 175 6.72 4.36 -4.57
N LEU A 176 7.74 4.61 -5.39
CA LEU A 176 8.06 5.94 -5.90
C LEU A 176 6.93 6.49 -6.79
N THR A 177 6.32 5.64 -7.63
CA THR A 177 5.19 6.05 -8.47
C THR A 177 4.00 6.51 -7.63
N LEU A 178 3.63 5.71 -6.62
CA LEU A 178 2.52 6.06 -5.71
C LEU A 178 2.87 7.26 -4.82
N GLY A 179 4.12 7.36 -4.37
CA GLY A 179 4.62 8.50 -3.62
C GLY A 179 4.56 9.80 -4.42
N ALA A 180 4.99 9.78 -5.69
CA ALA A 180 4.89 10.93 -6.58
C ALA A 180 3.43 11.36 -6.81
N MET A 181 2.51 10.40 -6.98
CA MET A 181 1.08 10.68 -7.04
C MET A 181 0.58 11.35 -5.75
N GLY A 182 0.98 10.81 -4.58
CA GLY A 182 0.61 11.37 -3.28
C GLY A 182 1.11 12.79 -3.08
N ILE A 183 2.36 13.09 -3.47
CA ILE A 183 2.93 14.44 -3.43
C ILE A 183 2.13 15.39 -4.33
N GLY A 184 1.84 14.99 -5.57
CA GLY A 184 1.05 15.79 -6.51
C GLY A 184 -0.32 16.17 -5.94
N VAL A 185 -1.01 15.17 -5.37
CA VAL A 185 -2.30 15.38 -4.71
C VAL A 185 -2.17 16.27 -3.48
N GLY A 186 -1.13 16.08 -2.68
CA GLY A 186 -0.85 16.91 -1.51
C GLY A 186 -0.69 18.39 -1.88
N VAL A 187 0.05 18.70 -2.94
CA VAL A 187 0.20 20.06 -3.45
C VAL A 187 -1.15 20.67 -3.87
N VAL A 188 -1.95 19.91 -4.64
CA VAL A 188 -3.29 20.37 -5.05
C VAL A 188 -4.20 20.59 -3.84
N THR A 189 -4.15 19.70 -2.85
CA THR A 189 -4.93 19.82 -1.60
C THR A 189 -4.55 21.09 -0.84
N ILE A 190 -3.25 21.40 -0.71
CA ILE A 190 -2.79 22.64 -0.07
C ILE A 190 -3.35 23.86 -0.80
N VAL A 191 -3.25 23.90 -2.11
CA VAL A 191 -3.79 25.03 -2.92
C VAL A 191 -5.30 25.20 -2.73
N LEU A 192 -6.05 24.10 -2.77
CA LEU A 192 -7.50 24.12 -2.55
C LEU A 192 -7.90 24.58 -1.14
N SER A 193 -7.06 24.30 -0.14
CA SER A 193 -7.31 24.67 1.27
C SER A 193 -7.35 26.21 1.50
N PHE A 194 -6.79 27.00 0.56
CA PHE A 194 -6.89 28.48 0.64
C PHE A 194 -8.26 29.01 0.24
N VAL A 195 -9.16 28.18 -0.30
CA VAL A 195 -10.51 28.59 -0.68
C VAL A 195 -11.49 28.15 0.41
N PRO A 196 -12.00 29.04 1.28
CA PRO A 196 -12.91 28.67 2.35
C PRO A 196 -14.19 28.00 1.82
N CYS A 197 -14.71 27.03 2.53
CA CYS A 197 -15.92 26.25 2.22
C CYS A 197 -15.84 25.43 0.91
N LEU A 198 -15.67 26.08 -0.24
CA LEU A 198 -15.56 25.40 -1.55
C LEU A 198 -14.30 24.53 -1.63
N GLY A 199 -13.19 24.98 -1.06
CA GLY A 199 -11.95 24.21 -1.02
C GLY A 199 -12.13 22.90 -0.22
N THR A 200 -12.82 22.94 0.91
CA THR A 200 -13.09 21.72 1.71
C THR A 200 -13.89 20.70 0.91
N ILE A 201 -14.95 21.12 0.21
CA ILE A 201 -15.77 20.23 -0.62
C ILE A 201 -14.92 19.67 -1.79
N ALA A 202 -14.12 20.51 -2.42
CA ALA A 202 -13.24 20.10 -3.52
C ALA A 202 -12.17 19.09 -3.05
N VAL A 203 -11.58 19.30 -1.87
CA VAL A 203 -10.62 18.36 -1.24
C VAL A 203 -11.29 17.03 -0.94
N MET A 204 -12.51 17.01 -0.40
CA MET A 204 -13.24 15.76 -0.16
C MET A 204 -13.51 15.01 -1.47
N ALA A 205 -14.01 15.68 -2.49
CA ALA A 205 -14.27 15.06 -3.80
C ALA A 205 -12.98 14.53 -4.45
N LEU A 206 -11.89 15.31 -4.39
CA LEU A 206 -10.57 14.92 -4.87
C LEU A 206 -10.08 13.66 -4.12
N SER A 207 -10.20 13.64 -2.79
CA SER A 207 -9.77 12.52 -1.96
C SER A 207 -10.48 11.21 -2.33
N VAL A 208 -11.79 11.27 -2.59
CA VAL A 208 -12.58 10.10 -3.06
C VAL A 208 -12.03 9.57 -4.38
N GLY A 209 -11.88 10.45 -5.37
CA GLY A 209 -11.40 10.07 -6.70
C GLY A 209 -9.97 9.53 -6.68
N VAL A 210 -9.08 10.22 -5.95
CA VAL A 210 -7.67 9.84 -5.86
C VAL A 210 -7.48 8.53 -5.10
N THR A 211 -8.22 8.29 -4.03
CA THR A 211 -8.13 7.03 -3.29
C THR A 211 -8.51 5.87 -4.19
N GLY A 212 -9.63 5.97 -4.90
CA GLY A 212 -10.05 4.95 -5.86
C GLY A 212 -9.02 4.72 -6.96
N TYR A 213 -8.53 5.79 -7.57
CA TYR A 213 -7.52 5.72 -8.63
C TYR A 213 -6.21 5.10 -8.15
N SER A 214 -5.71 5.52 -6.98
CA SER A 214 -4.47 5.00 -6.40
C SER A 214 -4.55 3.50 -6.11
N GLN A 215 -5.70 3.00 -5.64
CA GLN A 215 -5.92 1.58 -5.40
C GLN A 215 -5.85 0.76 -6.70
N VAL A 216 -6.44 1.28 -7.77
CA VAL A 216 -6.41 0.63 -9.08
C VAL A 216 -4.99 0.60 -9.64
N VAL A 217 -4.27 1.72 -9.58
CA VAL A 217 -2.86 1.81 -10.02
C VAL A 217 -1.98 0.86 -9.20
N TYR A 218 -2.13 0.85 -7.87
CA TYR A 218 -1.42 -0.08 -6.99
C TYR A 218 -1.66 -1.54 -7.38
N ALA A 219 -2.92 -1.92 -7.55
CA ALA A 219 -3.28 -3.28 -7.93
C ALA A 219 -2.69 -3.71 -9.29
N HIS A 220 -2.67 -2.77 -10.25
CA HIS A 220 -2.07 -3.01 -11.55
C HIS A 220 -0.54 -3.21 -11.46
N LEU A 221 0.15 -2.35 -10.71
CA LEU A 221 1.59 -2.49 -10.47
C LEU A 221 1.91 -3.81 -9.78
N MET A 222 1.12 -4.20 -8.76
CA MET A 222 1.27 -5.50 -8.08
C MET A 222 1.06 -6.67 -9.04
N GLY A 223 0.03 -6.62 -9.88
CA GLY A 223 -0.20 -7.63 -10.92
C GLY A 223 0.99 -7.80 -11.86
N GLN A 224 1.57 -6.68 -12.35
CA GLN A 224 2.77 -6.72 -13.20
C GLN A 224 3.99 -7.32 -12.48
N ILE A 225 4.23 -6.96 -11.21
CA ILE A 225 5.37 -7.47 -10.43
C ILE A 225 5.22 -8.97 -10.21
N MET A 226 4.01 -9.43 -9.86
CA MET A 226 3.72 -10.85 -9.65
C MET A 226 3.83 -11.65 -10.95
N LEU A 227 3.33 -11.12 -12.08
CA LEU A 227 3.48 -11.74 -13.39
C LEU A 227 4.96 -11.92 -13.78
N LYS A 228 5.76 -10.88 -13.60
CA LYS A 228 7.20 -10.91 -13.85
C LYS A 228 7.92 -11.92 -12.92
N ASP A 229 7.48 -12.07 -11.66
CA ASP A 229 8.04 -13.06 -10.73
C ASP A 229 7.68 -14.49 -11.16
N SER A 230 6.44 -14.74 -11.55
CA SER A 230 6.00 -16.06 -12.01
C SER A 230 6.73 -16.49 -13.28
N GLN A 231 6.94 -15.58 -14.22
CA GLN A 231 7.70 -15.85 -15.45
C GLN A 231 9.17 -16.17 -15.18
N ALA A 232 9.79 -15.50 -14.19
CA ALA A 232 11.19 -15.77 -13.82
C ALA A 232 11.36 -17.08 -13.05
N LEU A 233 10.31 -17.60 -12.42
CA LEU A 233 10.32 -18.88 -11.72
C LEU A 233 9.84 -20.06 -12.59
N ALA A 234 9.27 -19.76 -13.78
CA ALA A 234 8.88 -20.81 -14.74
C ALA A 234 10.15 -21.56 -15.22
N PRO A 235 10.11 -22.90 -15.30
CA PRO A 235 11.21 -23.66 -15.88
C PRO A 235 11.49 -23.15 -17.30
N VAL A 236 12.76 -22.91 -17.62
CA VAL A 236 13.16 -22.61 -18.99
C VAL A 236 12.69 -23.76 -19.87
N PRO A 237 11.93 -23.53 -20.95
CA PRO A 237 11.59 -24.58 -21.87
C PRO A 237 12.88 -25.26 -22.33
N MET A 238 13.04 -26.56 -22.07
CA MET A 238 14.18 -27.29 -22.61
C MET A 238 14.18 -27.09 -24.13
N PRO A 239 15.32 -26.68 -24.73
CA PRO A 239 15.40 -26.62 -26.17
C PRO A 239 15.00 -28.00 -26.71
N LEU A 240 14.03 -28.02 -27.63
CA LEU A 240 13.66 -29.25 -28.33
C LEU A 240 14.94 -29.83 -28.91
N VAL A 241 15.43 -30.93 -28.31
CA VAL A 241 16.52 -31.69 -28.91
C VAL A 241 15.98 -32.17 -30.29
N PRO A 242 16.58 -31.75 -31.39
CA PRO A 242 16.15 -32.21 -32.71
C PRO A 242 16.21 -33.73 -32.70
N PRO A 243 15.23 -34.42 -33.28
CA PRO A 243 15.25 -35.88 -33.37
C PRO A 243 16.58 -36.30 -33.97
N ALA A 244 17.27 -37.20 -33.28
CA ALA A 244 18.50 -37.78 -33.78
C ALA A 244 18.22 -38.31 -35.19
N THR A 245 18.86 -37.73 -36.21
CA THR A 245 18.86 -38.28 -37.56
C THR A 245 19.50 -39.66 -37.48
N ILE A 246 18.67 -40.68 -37.46
CA ILE A 246 19.12 -42.06 -37.63
C ILE A 246 19.62 -42.13 -39.08
N GLY A 247 20.94 -41.96 -39.23
CA GLY A 247 21.61 -42.22 -40.49
C GLY A 247 21.45 -43.68 -40.86
N GLY A 248 20.81 -43.93 -41.98
CA GLY A 248 20.77 -45.21 -42.63
C GLY A 248 22.07 -45.49 -43.38
#